data_1dc3df2c4bf3a0437684d08949c00f4a
#
_entry.id   1dc3df2c4bf3a0437684d08949c00f4a
#
_cell.length_a   1.000
_cell.length_b   1.000
_cell.length_c   1.000
_cell.angle_alpha   90.00
_cell.angle_beta   90.00
_cell.angle_gamma   90.00
#
_symmetry.space_group_name_H-M   'P 1'
#
loop_
_entity.id
_entity.type
_entity.pdbx_description
1 polymer ?
#
loop_
_entity_poly.entity_id
_entity_poly.type
_entity_poly.pdbx_seq_one_letter_code
_entity_poly.pdbx_strand_id
1 'polypeptide(L)'
;MTSDSMRDNPNLIAVSVIASFNTKGEVLPLYFKFEQDTVKILSCIQIDQSIGSLRYRCQYEFNGAARYVELYYNEHIRTWFIDTKKYSY
;
A
#
# COMPACT_ATOMS: atom_id res chain seq x y z
N MET A 1 -13.01 22.32 7.34
CA MET A 1 -12.31 21.14 7.82
C MET A 1 -11.87 20.28 6.66
N THR A 2 -10.65 19.93 6.69
CA THR A 2 -10.11 19.07 5.64
C THR A 2 -10.30 17.61 6.04
N SER A 3 -10.94 16.86 5.22
CA SER A 3 -11.01 15.45 5.50
C SER A 3 -9.76 14.76 4.99
N ASP A 4 -9.29 13.83 5.76
CA ASP A 4 -8.24 12.93 5.36
C ASP A 4 -8.93 11.84 4.52
N SER A 5 -8.57 11.74 3.26
CA SER A 5 -9.21 10.79 2.37
C SER A 5 -9.07 9.35 2.86
N MET A 6 -7.99 9.05 3.59
CA MET A 6 -7.83 7.73 4.17
C MET A 6 -8.85 7.49 5.28
N ARG A 7 -9.06 8.48 6.14
CA ARG A 7 -10.00 8.34 7.26
C ARG A 7 -11.44 8.21 6.78
N ASP A 8 -11.74 8.87 5.67
CA ASP A 8 -13.11 8.93 5.16
C ASP A 8 -13.43 7.82 4.18
N ASN A 9 -12.46 7.00 3.84
CA ASN A 9 -12.67 5.90 2.89
C ASN A 9 -12.99 4.63 3.66
N PRO A 10 -14.26 4.17 3.65
CA PRO A 10 -14.64 2.97 4.40
C PRO A 10 -14.09 1.69 3.79
N ASN A 11 -13.49 1.77 2.60
CA ASN A 11 -12.93 0.60 1.94
C ASN A 11 -11.46 0.38 2.28
N LEU A 12 -10.85 1.30 3.01
CA LEU A 12 -9.45 1.14 3.43
C LEU A 12 -9.37 0.21 4.63
N ILE A 13 -8.50 -0.78 4.53
CA ILE A 13 -8.22 -1.67 5.65
C ILE A 13 -6.73 -1.70 5.90
N ALA A 14 -6.34 -1.80 7.15
CA ALA A 14 -4.94 -1.87 7.53
C ALA A 14 -4.36 -3.22 7.14
N VAL A 15 -3.13 -3.20 6.62
CA VAL A 15 -2.41 -4.43 6.26
C VAL A 15 -0.99 -4.33 6.77
N SER A 16 -0.38 -5.50 7.00
CA SER A 16 1.04 -5.56 7.35
C SER A 16 1.86 -5.47 6.06
N VAL A 17 2.93 -4.70 6.12
CA VAL A 17 3.82 -4.52 4.98
C VAL A 17 5.26 -4.63 5.46
N ILE A 18 6.07 -5.36 4.70
CA ILE A 18 7.52 -5.32 4.85
C ILE A 18 8.02 -4.34 3.81
N ALA A 19 8.69 -3.30 4.27
CA ALA A 19 9.17 -2.25 3.40
C ALA A 19 10.65 -1.99 3.66
N SER A 20 11.33 -1.46 2.67
CA SER A 20 12.69 -1.00 2.83
C SER A 20 12.72 0.52 2.88
N PHE A 21 13.71 1.04 3.60
CA PHE A 21 14.01 2.47 3.61
C PHE A 21 15.43 2.61 3.08
N ASN A 22 15.61 3.43 2.07
CA ASN A 22 16.96 3.65 1.55
C ASN A 22 17.66 4.75 2.34
N THR A 23 18.89 5.06 1.97
CA THR A 23 19.69 6.06 2.68
C THR A 23 19.11 7.47 2.56
N LYS A 24 18.20 7.70 1.63
CA LYS A 24 17.51 8.98 1.47
C LYS A 24 16.18 9.02 2.20
N GLY A 25 15.83 7.93 2.90
CA GLY A 25 14.56 7.85 3.61
C GLY A 25 13.36 7.53 2.74
N GLU A 26 13.60 7.16 1.48
CA GLU A 26 12.50 6.73 0.61
C GLU A 26 12.02 5.35 1.01
N VAL A 27 10.71 5.15 0.95
CA VAL A 27 10.06 3.92 1.38
C VAL A 27 9.67 3.12 0.16
N LEU A 28 10.00 1.83 0.17
CA LEU A 28 9.62 0.93 -0.91
C LEU A 28 8.96 -0.31 -0.32
N PRO A 29 7.68 -0.55 -0.59
CA PRO A 29 7.03 -1.76 -0.11
C PRO A 29 7.54 -2.98 -0.87
N LEU A 30 7.85 -4.05 -0.15
CA LEU A 30 8.41 -5.27 -0.71
C LEU A 30 7.46 -6.45 -0.64
N TYR A 31 6.71 -6.56 0.46
CA TYR A 31 5.73 -7.61 0.69
C TYR A 31 4.55 -7.00 1.43
N PHE A 32 3.37 -7.53 1.18
CA PHE A 32 2.23 -7.18 2.03
C PHE A 32 1.49 -8.46 2.41
N LYS A 33 0.81 -8.39 3.54
CA LYS A 33 0.03 -9.52 4.02
C LYS A 33 -1.44 -9.14 3.98
N PHE A 34 -2.20 -9.92 3.24
CA PHE A 34 -3.64 -9.73 3.14
C PHE A 34 -4.30 -11.04 3.53
N GLU A 35 -5.17 -10.98 4.52
CA GLU A 35 -5.77 -12.15 5.12
C GLU A 35 -4.68 -13.08 5.65
N GLN A 36 -4.56 -14.28 5.11
CA GLN A 36 -3.57 -15.26 5.58
C GLN A 36 -2.34 -15.34 4.67
N ASP A 37 -2.33 -14.60 3.59
CA ASP A 37 -1.29 -14.74 2.57
C ASP A 37 -0.30 -13.60 2.62
N THR A 38 0.99 -13.94 2.56
CA THR A 38 2.05 -12.98 2.36
C THR A 38 2.36 -12.92 0.87
N VAL A 39 2.25 -11.74 0.30
CA VAL A 39 2.34 -11.54 -1.13
C VAL A 39 3.58 -10.72 -1.44
N LYS A 40 4.39 -11.23 -2.37
CA LYS A 40 5.59 -10.52 -2.81
C LYS A 40 5.21 -9.50 -3.87
N ILE A 41 5.70 -8.28 -3.68
CA ILE A 41 5.51 -7.21 -4.63
C ILE A 41 6.60 -7.32 -5.69
N LEU A 42 6.20 -7.41 -6.95
CA LEU A 42 7.13 -7.54 -8.06
C LEU A 42 7.67 -6.19 -8.50
N SER A 43 6.81 -5.18 -8.51
CA SER A 43 7.20 -3.83 -8.84
C SER A 43 6.21 -2.87 -8.21
N CYS A 44 6.65 -1.65 -7.96
CA CYS A 44 5.72 -0.62 -7.50
C CYS A 44 6.23 0.75 -7.95
N ILE A 45 5.29 1.66 -8.14
CA ILE A 45 5.58 3.05 -8.44
C ILE A 45 4.79 3.92 -7.47
N GLN A 46 5.43 4.98 -7.03
CA GLN A 46 4.76 5.97 -6.20
C GLN A 46 3.91 6.83 -7.13
N ILE A 47 2.60 6.83 -6.90
CA ILE A 47 1.68 7.54 -7.78
C ILE A 47 1.14 8.81 -7.15
N ASP A 48 1.34 8.99 -5.85
CA ASP A 48 0.91 10.21 -5.19
C ASP A 48 1.68 10.39 -3.89
N GLN A 49 1.88 11.65 -3.53
CA GLN A 49 2.49 12.02 -2.27
C GLN A 49 1.84 13.30 -1.78
N SER A 50 1.36 13.26 -0.56
CA SER A 50 0.87 14.45 0.11
C SER A 50 1.42 14.43 1.52
N ILE A 51 1.20 15.53 2.26
CA ILE A 51 1.75 15.65 3.61
C ILE A 51 1.23 14.49 4.46
N GLY A 52 2.18 13.69 4.93
CA GLY A 52 1.88 12.56 5.81
C GLY A 52 1.33 11.33 5.12
N SER A 53 1.29 11.31 3.79
CA SER A 53 0.65 10.22 3.07
C SER A 53 1.39 9.91 1.78
N LEU A 54 1.60 8.62 1.52
CA LEU A 54 2.18 8.13 0.28
C LEU A 54 1.25 7.09 -0.31
N ARG A 55 1.19 7.04 -1.63
CA ARG A 55 0.38 6.05 -2.33
C ARG A 55 1.21 5.40 -3.42
N TYR A 56 1.15 4.09 -3.48
CA TYR A 56 1.92 3.29 -4.42
C TYR A 56 0.99 2.39 -5.20
N ARG A 57 1.24 2.26 -6.49
CA ARG A 57 0.60 1.22 -7.31
C ARG A 57 1.61 0.09 -7.46
N CYS A 58 1.21 -1.11 -7.04
CA CYS A 58 2.10 -2.25 -6.98
C CYS A 58 1.57 -3.38 -7.85
N GLN A 59 2.50 -4.10 -8.46
CA GLN A 59 2.17 -5.31 -9.19
C GLN A 59 2.66 -6.50 -8.38
N TYR A 60 1.85 -7.51 -8.29
CA TYR A 60 2.21 -8.75 -7.60
C TYR A 60 1.66 -9.94 -8.39
N GLU A 61 2.13 -11.12 -8.04
CA GLU A 61 1.66 -12.35 -8.67
C GLU A 61 0.96 -13.19 -7.61
N PHE A 62 -0.22 -13.67 -7.97
CA PHE A 62 -0.97 -14.54 -7.09
C PHE A 62 -1.62 -15.63 -7.92
N ASN A 63 -1.33 -16.89 -7.57
CA ASN A 63 -1.83 -18.05 -8.31
C ASN A 63 -1.48 -18.00 -9.80
N GLY A 64 -0.27 -17.52 -10.12
CA GLY A 64 0.23 -17.49 -11.48
C GLY A 64 -0.29 -16.34 -12.33
N ALA A 65 -1.08 -15.45 -11.77
CA ALA A 65 -1.63 -14.32 -12.50
C ALA A 65 -1.09 -13.01 -11.95
N ALA A 66 -0.74 -12.09 -12.84
CA ALA A 66 -0.33 -10.75 -12.43
C ALA A 66 -1.54 -9.96 -11.98
N ARG A 67 -1.40 -9.28 -10.87
CA ARG A 67 -2.47 -8.50 -10.27
C ARG A 67 -1.92 -7.18 -9.76
N TYR A 68 -2.81 -6.25 -9.47
CA TYR A 68 -2.43 -4.91 -9.02
C TYR A 68 -3.13 -4.59 -7.71
N VAL A 69 -2.44 -3.79 -6.90
CA VAL A 69 -3.00 -3.27 -5.66
C VAL A 69 -2.43 -1.88 -5.44
N GLU A 70 -3.23 -1.02 -4.81
CA GLU A 70 -2.74 0.28 -4.38
C GLU A 70 -2.52 0.22 -2.88
N LEU A 71 -1.31 0.57 -2.45
CA LEU A 71 -0.94 0.63 -1.05
C LEU A 71 -0.85 2.08 -0.62
N TYR A 72 -1.42 2.37 0.52
CA TYR A 72 -1.42 3.70 1.12
C TYR A 72 -0.62 3.63 2.40
N TYR A 73 0.33 4.53 2.56
CA TYR A 73 1.11 4.63 3.78
C TYR A 73 0.78 5.94 4.48
N ASN A 74 0.30 5.84 5.70
CA ASN A 74 0.04 7.01 6.54
C ASN A 74 1.24 7.19 7.47
N GLU A 75 2.02 8.23 7.24
CA GLU A 75 3.26 8.48 7.98
C GLU A 75 3.01 8.88 9.43
N HIS A 76 1.84 9.47 9.72
CA HIS A 76 1.53 9.92 11.07
C HIS A 76 1.31 8.76 12.03
N ILE A 77 0.66 7.71 11.56
CA ILE A 77 0.37 6.54 12.37
C ILE A 77 1.20 5.34 11.97
N ARG A 78 2.07 5.50 10.96
CA ARG A 78 3.01 4.46 10.48
C ARG A 78 2.28 3.18 10.13
N THR A 79 1.19 3.31 9.39
CA THR A 79 0.33 2.18 9.06
C THR A 79 0.07 2.17 7.57
N TRP A 80 0.07 0.96 7.00
CA TRP A 80 -0.24 0.73 5.61
C TRP A 80 -1.69 0.29 5.47
N PHE A 81 -2.30 0.67 4.34
CA PHE A 81 -3.69 0.33 4.04
C PHE A 81 -3.80 -0.11 2.61
N ILE A 82 -4.79 -0.94 2.32
CA ILE A 82 -5.22 -1.21 0.94
C ILE A 82 -6.66 -0.75 0.79
N ASP A 83 -7.02 -0.39 -0.45
CA ASP A 83 -8.39 -0.07 -0.78
C ASP A 83 -9.03 -1.33 -1.36
N THR A 84 -10.00 -1.89 -0.65
CA THR A 84 -10.59 -3.17 -1.03
C THR A 84 -11.32 -3.10 -2.37
N LYS A 85 -11.75 -1.92 -2.80
CA LYS A 85 -12.38 -1.75 -4.10
C LYS A 85 -11.38 -1.77 -5.24
N LYS A 86 -10.11 -1.49 -4.94
CA LYS A 86 -9.06 -1.43 -5.94
C LYS A 86 -8.13 -2.64 -5.87
N TYR A 87 -8.45 -3.59 -5.00
CA TYR A 87 -7.68 -4.79 -4.86
C TYR A 87 -8.12 -5.78 -5.92
N SER A 88 -7.20 -6.16 -6.79
CA SER A 88 -7.47 -7.07 -7.89
C SER A 88 -7.18 -8.50 -7.44
N TYR A 89 -8.16 -9.34 -7.55
CA TYR A 89 -7.97 -10.76 -7.23
C TYR A 89 -7.55 -11.54 -8.45
#